data_2f65909fa66cfc57251e2d5f365e2718
#
_entry.id   2f65909fa66cfc57251e2d5f365e2718
#
_cell.length_a   1.000
_cell.length_b   1.000
_cell.length_c   1.000
_cell.angle_alpha   90.00
_cell.angle_beta   90.00
_cell.angle_gamma   90.00
#
_symmetry.space_group_name_H-M   'P 1'
#
loop_
_entity.id
_entity.type
_entity.pdbx_description
1 polymer ?
#
loop_
_entity_poly.entity_id
_entity_poly.type
_entity_poly.pdbx_seq_one_letter_code
_entity_poly.pdbx_strand_id
1 'polypeptide(L)'
;MRNRNRRAYRNKSDLNPDSGAKPKKMKKRELENKKEKFRKSREWKEFRSKMAILFNHRDYITGKRLVKGFNVHHLKTELTEESYCDISNEEEFMPLNSWCHKMLHYIFPYYVKDPTVIDRLVEVLDKMKELSNGTPPFDETLIDNEEIEDENGD
;
A
#
# COMPACT_ATOMS: atom_id res chain seq x y z
N MET A 1 11.49 -21.18 78.61
CA MET A 1 12.34 -21.29 77.47
C MET A 1 11.60 -22.00 76.34
N ARG A 2 11.05 -21.33 75.38
CA ARG A 2 10.25 -21.92 74.30
C ARG A 2 10.71 -21.34 72.99
N ASN A 3 11.45 -22.16 72.24
CA ASN A 3 11.90 -21.86 70.88
C ASN A 3 10.82 -22.33 69.91
N ARG A 4 10.16 -21.37 69.20
CA ARG A 4 9.18 -21.70 68.15
C ARG A 4 9.77 -21.39 66.79
N ASN A 5 10.28 -22.39 66.14
CA ASN A 5 10.57 -22.38 64.71
C ASN A 5 9.26 -22.23 63.90
N ARG A 6 9.02 -21.03 63.33
CA ARG A 6 7.99 -20.88 62.29
C ARG A 6 8.67 -21.06 60.94
N ARG A 7 8.52 -22.23 60.35
CA ARG A 7 8.78 -22.47 58.92
C ARG A 7 7.72 -21.71 58.15
N ALA A 8 8.17 -20.71 57.35
CA ALA A 8 7.35 -20.03 56.36
C ALA A 8 7.05 -21.02 55.22
N TYR A 9 5.78 -21.35 55.05
CA TYR A 9 5.27 -22.01 53.85
C TYR A 9 5.37 -21.05 52.69
N ARG A 10 6.29 -21.31 51.76
CA ARG A 10 6.37 -20.64 50.47
C ARG A 10 5.28 -21.19 49.57
N ASN A 11 4.24 -20.43 49.31
CA ASN A 11 3.18 -20.76 48.36
C ASN A 11 3.77 -20.94 46.95
N LYS A 12 3.59 -22.13 46.41
CA LYS A 12 3.91 -22.52 45.02
C LYS A 12 2.79 -22.12 44.04
N SER A 13 2.35 -20.86 44.04
CA SER A 13 1.29 -20.38 43.13
C SER A 13 1.71 -19.31 42.16
N ASP A 14 3.01 -19.00 42.07
CA ASP A 14 3.50 -17.91 41.19
C ASP A 14 4.21 -18.40 39.92
N LEU A 15 3.82 -19.56 39.40
CA LEU A 15 4.16 -19.97 38.04
C LEU A 15 2.96 -19.68 37.14
N ASN A 16 2.81 -18.42 36.72
CA ASN A 16 1.93 -18.03 35.62
C ASN A 16 2.71 -18.20 34.30
N PRO A 17 2.51 -19.30 33.53
CA PRO A 17 3.25 -19.53 32.29
C PRO A 17 2.62 -18.84 31.08
N ASP A 18 1.74 -17.87 31.28
CA ASP A 18 1.05 -17.20 30.17
C ASP A 18 1.28 -15.68 30.18
N SER A 19 2.55 -15.29 30.19
CA SER A 19 2.92 -13.96 29.74
C SER A 19 3.10 -13.98 28.22
N GLY A 20 2.03 -14.29 27.50
CA GLY A 20 1.90 -14.00 26.08
C GLY A 20 2.08 -12.49 25.91
N ALA A 21 3.34 -12.06 25.72
CA ALA A 21 3.67 -10.68 25.46
C ALA A 21 2.93 -10.27 24.19
N LYS A 22 1.82 -9.54 24.32
CA LYS A 22 1.11 -8.96 23.20
C LYS A 22 2.12 -8.19 22.37
N PRO A 23 2.20 -8.41 21.05
CA PRO A 23 3.17 -7.73 20.21
C PRO A 23 3.03 -6.22 20.44
N LYS A 24 4.12 -5.57 20.84
CA LYS A 24 4.15 -4.12 21.06
C LYS A 24 3.72 -3.45 19.77
N LYS A 25 2.58 -2.76 19.76
CA LYS A 25 2.19 -1.91 18.63
C LYS A 25 3.33 -0.94 18.35
N MET A 26 4.01 -1.13 17.23
CA MET A 26 5.04 -0.20 16.77
C MET A 26 4.45 1.21 16.65
N LYS A 27 5.23 2.22 17.06
CA LYS A 27 4.82 3.60 16.87
C LYS A 27 4.69 3.85 15.36
N LYS A 28 3.65 4.55 14.93
CA LYS A 28 3.35 4.86 13.51
C LYS A 28 4.59 5.38 12.76
N ARG A 29 5.42 6.19 13.40
CA ARG A 29 6.65 6.74 12.83
C ARG A 29 7.71 5.67 12.53
N GLU A 30 7.84 4.64 13.36
CA GLU A 30 8.79 3.55 13.15
C GLU A 30 8.39 2.70 11.93
N LEU A 31 7.09 2.44 11.79
CA LEU A 31 6.55 1.74 10.63
C LEU A 31 6.79 2.53 9.33
N GLU A 32 6.53 3.84 9.33
CA GLU A 32 6.76 4.67 8.15
C GLU A 32 8.25 4.73 7.76
N ASN A 33 9.15 4.80 8.73
CA ASN A 33 10.60 4.76 8.49
C ASN A 33 11.03 3.43 7.85
N LYS A 34 10.46 2.30 8.28
CA LYS A 34 10.76 0.99 7.70
C LYS A 34 10.23 0.86 6.27
N LYS A 35 9.02 1.31 6.03
CA LYS A 35 8.44 1.37 4.68
C LYS A 35 9.28 2.24 3.74
N GLU A 36 9.76 3.37 4.20
CA GLU A 36 10.62 4.24 3.41
C GLU A 36 11.97 3.58 3.10
N LYS A 37 12.59 2.93 4.10
CA LYS A 37 13.82 2.16 3.92
C LYS A 37 13.63 1.04 2.91
N PHE A 38 12.55 0.28 3.00
CA PHE A 38 12.23 -0.79 2.06
C PHE A 38 12.07 -0.25 0.63
N ARG A 39 11.31 0.84 0.43
CA ARG A 39 11.14 1.48 -0.89
C ARG A 39 12.44 1.96 -1.53
N LYS A 40 13.48 2.23 -0.72
CA LYS A 40 14.83 2.60 -1.19
C LYS A 40 15.73 1.40 -1.41
N SER A 41 15.33 0.19 -1.01
CA SER A 41 16.13 -1.02 -1.16
C SER A 41 16.32 -1.42 -2.61
N ARG A 42 17.37 -2.18 -2.87
CA ARG A 42 17.64 -2.75 -4.19
C ARG A 42 16.53 -3.74 -4.59
N GLU A 43 16.11 -4.57 -3.67
CA GLU A 43 15.04 -5.56 -3.87
C GLU A 43 13.74 -4.92 -4.36
N TRP A 44 13.31 -3.83 -3.70
CA TRP A 44 12.12 -3.10 -4.15
C TRP A 44 12.27 -2.47 -5.52
N LYS A 45 13.44 -1.91 -5.84
CA LYS A 45 13.70 -1.32 -7.15
C LYS A 45 13.66 -2.39 -8.26
N GLU A 46 14.30 -3.55 -8.04
CA GLU A 46 14.27 -4.67 -8.96
C GLU A 46 12.85 -5.21 -9.14
N PHE A 47 12.11 -5.39 -8.05
CA PHE A 47 10.71 -5.79 -8.09
C PHE A 47 9.85 -4.80 -8.87
N ARG A 48 10.01 -3.51 -8.63
CA ARG A 48 9.29 -2.46 -9.36
C ARG A 48 9.57 -2.51 -10.86
N SER A 49 10.81 -2.70 -11.27
CA SER A 49 11.19 -2.86 -12.68
C SER A 49 10.56 -4.11 -13.29
N LYS A 50 10.58 -5.23 -12.55
CA LYS A 50 9.92 -6.46 -12.96
C LYS A 50 8.42 -6.26 -13.18
N MET A 51 7.73 -5.58 -12.28
CA MET A 51 6.31 -5.27 -12.41
C MET A 51 6.02 -4.41 -13.64
N ALA A 52 6.87 -3.42 -13.95
CA ALA A 52 6.71 -2.64 -15.17
C ALA A 52 6.80 -3.52 -16.43
N ILE A 53 7.76 -4.43 -16.50
CA ILE A 53 7.92 -5.36 -17.62
C ILE A 53 6.71 -6.30 -17.73
N LEU A 54 6.27 -6.89 -16.61
CA LEU A 54 5.14 -7.82 -16.55
C LEU A 54 3.86 -7.20 -17.13
N PHE A 55 3.66 -5.90 -16.91
CA PHE A 55 2.52 -5.16 -17.42
C PHE A 55 2.81 -4.35 -18.70
N ASN A 56 3.85 -4.72 -19.44
CA ASN A 56 4.24 -4.07 -20.71
C ASN A 56 4.42 -2.54 -20.57
N HIS A 57 4.96 -2.09 -19.45
CA HIS A 57 5.14 -0.67 -19.11
C HIS A 57 3.83 0.15 -19.17
N ARG A 58 2.70 -0.46 -18.81
CA ARG A 58 1.39 0.19 -18.82
C ARG A 58 0.78 0.26 -17.43
N ASP A 59 0.12 1.38 -17.17
CA ASP A 59 -0.74 1.57 -16.00
C ASP A 59 -1.92 0.60 -16.06
N TYR A 60 -2.16 -0.12 -14.98
CA TYR A 60 -3.18 -1.18 -14.93
C TYR A 60 -4.60 -0.64 -15.14
N ILE A 61 -4.92 0.55 -14.67
CA ILE A 61 -6.27 1.13 -14.76
C ILE A 61 -6.52 1.74 -16.12
N THR A 62 -5.60 2.55 -16.62
CA THR A 62 -5.80 3.35 -17.83
C THR A 62 -5.24 2.71 -19.09
N GLY A 63 -4.36 1.72 -18.95
CA GLY A 63 -3.61 1.15 -20.07
C GLY A 63 -2.59 2.12 -20.70
N LYS A 64 -2.48 3.37 -20.22
CA LYS A 64 -1.50 4.33 -20.68
C LYS A 64 -0.08 3.93 -20.26
N ARG A 65 0.95 4.47 -20.90
CA ARG A 65 2.35 4.22 -20.53
C ARG A 65 2.63 4.64 -19.09
N LEU A 66 3.41 3.83 -18.37
CA LEU A 66 3.91 4.20 -17.04
C LEU A 66 4.90 5.35 -17.17
N VAL A 67 4.71 6.38 -16.36
CA VAL A 67 5.61 7.55 -16.31
C VAL A 67 6.64 7.39 -15.20
N LYS A 68 7.72 8.17 -15.28
CA LYS A 68 8.74 8.24 -14.20
C LYS A 68 8.05 8.50 -12.86
N GLY A 69 8.40 7.73 -11.83
CA GLY A 69 7.76 7.87 -10.52
C GLY A 69 6.47 7.07 -10.34
N PHE A 70 6.09 6.21 -11.29
CA PHE A 70 4.94 5.32 -11.10
C PHE A 70 5.02 4.52 -9.79
N ASN A 71 3.90 4.11 -9.26
CA ASN A 71 3.78 3.35 -8.01
C ASN A 71 3.48 1.88 -8.30
N VAL A 72 3.96 0.99 -7.44
CA VAL A 72 3.48 -0.39 -7.37
C VAL A 72 2.56 -0.46 -6.16
N HIS A 73 1.28 -0.71 -6.42
CA HIS A 73 0.21 -0.70 -5.43
C HIS A 73 -0.04 -2.11 -4.90
N HIS A 74 -0.15 -2.27 -3.58
CA HIS A 74 -0.58 -3.51 -2.95
C HIS A 74 -2.09 -3.66 -3.05
N LEU A 75 -2.57 -4.80 -3.48
CA LEU A 75 -4.01 -5.12 -3.49
C LEU A 75 -4.54 -5.46 -2.10
N LYS A 76 -3.69 -5.96 -1.22
CA LYS A 76 -4.05 -6.19 0.18
C LYS A 76 -4.25 -4.88 0.93
N THR A 77 -5.34 -4.77 1.65
CA THR A 77 -5.72 -3.57 2.41
C THR A 77 -5.17 -3.56 3.83
N GLU A 78 -5.03 -4.74 4.44
CA GLU A 78 -4.49 -4.90 5.79
C GLU A 78 -3.01 -5.29 5.72
N LEU A 79 -2.16 -4.26 5.64
CA LEU A 79 -0.72 -4.45 5.56
C LEU A 79 -0.10 -4.39 6.95
N THR A 80 0.41 -5.52 7.42
CA THR A 80 1.36 -5.58 8.53
C THR A 80 2.73 -5.11 8.05
N GLU A 81 3.68 -4.92 8.96
CA GLU A 81 5.05 -4.60 8.58
C GLU A 81 5.68 -5.68 7.69
N GLU A 82 5.46 -6.94 8.05
CA GLU A 82 6.00 -8.10 7.33
C GLU A 82 5.35 -8.22 5.95
N SER A 83 4.02 -8.16 5.86
CA SER A 83 3.30 -8.26 4.60
C SER A 83 3.57 -7.06 3.66
N TYR A 84 3.90 -5.90 4.20
CA TYR A 84 4.30 -4.75 3.37
C TYR A 84 5.62 -4.96 2.63
N CYS A 85 6.55 -5.68 3.26
CA CYS A 85 7.86 -5.98 2.68
C CYS A 85 7.88 -7.31 1.90
N ASP A 86 6.80 -8.07 1.93
CA ASP A 86 6.68 -9.34 1.21
C ASP A 86 6.31 -9.08 -0.26
N ILE A 87 7.25 -9.33 -1.14
CA ILE A 87 7.12 -9.20 -2.60
C ILE A 87 7.17 -10.57 -3.30
N SER A 88 6.91 -11.66 -2.59
CA SER A 88 6.98 -13.02 -3.11
C SER A 88 5.84 -13.36 -4.07
N ASN A 89 4.67 -12.75 -3.89
CA ASN A 89 3.50 -12.98 -4.72
C ASN A 89 3.18 -11.75 -5.60
N GLU A 90 3.56 -11.82 -6.87
CA GLU A 90 3.38 -10.73 -7.84
C GLU A 90 1.92 -10.39 -8.14
N GLU A 91 1.00 -11.36 -7.98
CA GLU A 91 -0.44 -11.17 -8.21
C GLU A 91 -1.09 -10.20 -7.21
N GLU A 92 -0.40 -9.92 -6.11
CA GLU A 92 -0.85 -8.97 -5.09
C GLU A 92 -0.47 -7.51 -5.37
N PHE A 93 0.09 -7.24 -6.55
CA PHE A 93 0.60 -5.93 -6.92
C PHE A 93 0.16 -5.50 -8.31
N MET A 94 0.00 -4.21 -8.48
CA MET A 94 -0.25 -3.60 -9.79
C MET A 94 0.54 -2.30 -9.98
N PRO A 95 1.11 -2.05 -11.16
CA PRO A 95 1.77 -0.80 -11.46
C PRO A 95 0.75 0.28 -11.84
N LEU A 96 0.84 1.43 -11.21
CA LEU A 96 -0.07 2.57 -11.40
C LEU A 96 0.70 3.87 -11.54
N ASN A 97 0.31 4.71 -12.46
CA ASN A 97 0.73 6.09 -12.48
C ASN A 97 0.30 6.82 -11.20
N SER A 98 1.03 7.82 -10.80
CA SER A 98 0.85 8.45 -9.49
C SER A 98 -0.57 8.96 -9.24
N TRP A 99 -1.23 9.50 -10.27
CA TRP A 99 -2.60 9.99 -10.14
C TRP A 99 -3.63 8.84 -10.04
N CYS A 100 -3.47 7.74 -10.81
CA CYS A 100 -4.31 6.54 -10.68
C CYS A 100 -4.21 5.95 -9.28
N HIS A 101 -2.99 5.85 -8.76
CA HIS A 101 -2.73 5.38 -7.40
C HIS A 101 -3.43 6.24 -6.33
N LYS A 102 -3.36 7.58 -6.48
CA LYS A 102 -4.07 8.50 -5.58
C LYS A 102 -5.58 8.36 -5.70
N MET A 103 -6.10 8.34 -6.93
CA MET A 103 -7.53 8.17 -7.21
C MET A 103 -8.08 6.89 -6.55
N LEU A 104 -7.37 5.78 -6.70
CA LEU A 104 -7.76 4.51 -6.09
C LEU A 104 -7.87 4.62 -4.56
N HIS A 105 -6.91 5.24 -3.91
CA HIS A 105 -6.95 5.48 -2.46
C HIS A 105 -8.09 6.42 -2.02
N TYR A 106 -8.50 7.35 -2.87
CA TYR A 106 -9.65 8.22 -2.58
C TYR A 106 -10.99 7.50 -2.75
N ILE A 107 -11.13 6.68 -3.79
CA ILE A 107 -12.39 6.01 -4.10
C ILE A 107 -12.63 4.79 -3.21
N PHE A 108 -11.59 4.02 -2.93
CA PHE A 108 -11.70 2.74 -2.22
C PHE A 108 -12.46 2.80 -0.88
N PRO A 109 -12.25 3.79 0.02
CA PRO A 109 -13.00 3.88 1.28
C PRO A 109 -14.51 4.08 1.08
N TYR A 110 -14.92 4.74 -0.01
CA TYR A 110 -16.34 4.91 -0.35
C TYR A 110 -16.91 3.62 -0.91
N TYR A 111 -16.17 2.96 -1.82
CA TYR A 111 -16.55 1.68 -2.39
C TYR A 111 -16.77 0.59 -1.33
N VAL A 112 -15.91 0.51 -0.32
CA VAL A 112 -16.04 -0.45 0.80
C VAL A 112 -17.33 -0.22 1.60
N LYS A 113 -17.75 1.04 1.74
CA LYS A 113 -18.99 1.38 2.47
C LYS A 113 -20.24 1.12 1.65
N ASP A 114 -20.19 1.41 0.38
CA ASP A 114 -21.31 1.31 -0.56
C ASP A 114 -20.77 1.10 -1.99
N PRO A 115 -20.72 -0.16 -2.47
CA PRO A 115 -20.21 -0.46 -3.81
C PRO A 115 -20.95 0.28 -4.94
N THR A 116 -22.21 0.66 -4.74
CA THR A 116 -22.99 1.40 -5.76
C THR A 116 -22.48 2.82 -6.00
N VAL A 117 -21.53 3.30 -5.21
CA VAL A 117 -20.89 4.61 -5.42
C VAL A 117 -20.21 4.69 -6.79
N ILE A 118 -19.69 3.58 -7.29
CA ILE A 118 -19.05 3.54 -8.62
C ILE A 118 -20.06 3.78 -9.72
N ASP A 119 -21.23 3.15 -9.66
CA ASP A 119 -22.28 3.32 -10.65
C ASP A 119 -22.73 4.78 -10.71
N ARG A 120 -22.98 5.39 -9.53
CA ARG A 120 -23.32 6.81 -9.44
C ARG A 120 -22.23 7.75 -9.93
N LEU A 121 -20.96 7.39 -9.69
CA LEU A 121 -19.82 8.15 -10.20
C LEU A 121 -19.79 8.11 -11.74
N VAL A 122 -20.00 6.94 -12.33
CA VAL A 122 -20.06 6.77 -13.79
C VAL A 122 -21.20 7.63 -14.37
N GLU A 123 -22.41 7.60 -13.78
CA GLU A 123 -23.53 8.43 -14.20
C GLU A 123 -23.21 9.94 -14.20
N VAL A 124 -22.48 10.40 -13.16
CA VAL A 124 -22.06 11.80 -13.08
C VAL A 124 -21.05 12.13 -14.17
N LEU A 125 -20.06 11.25 -14.39
CA LEU A 125 -19.04 11.44 -15.41
C LEU A 125 -19.66 11.46 -16.83
N ASP A 126 -20.64 10.61 -17.11
CA ASP A 126 -21.36 10.61 -18.40
C ASP A 126 -22.10 11.92 -18.62
N LYS A 127 -22.81 12.43 -17.60
CA LYS A 127 -23.45 13.75 -17.67
C LYS A 127 -22.44 14.89 -17.89
N MET A 128 -21.30 14.85 -17.19
CA MET A 128 -20.24 15.84 -17.40
C MET A 128 -19.71 15.79 -18.82
N LYS A 129 -19.51 14.60 -19.38
CA LYS A 129 -19.07 14.39 -20.75
C LYS A 129 -20.08 14.96 -21.75
N GLU A 130 -21.38 14.71 -21.56
CA GLU A 130 -22.47 15.25 -22.39
C GLU A 130 -22.46 16.78 -22.35
N LEU A 131 -22.39 17.38 -21.15
CA LEU A 131 -22.42 18.84 -20.96
C LEU A 131 -21.15 19.54 -21.48
N SER A 132 -20.01 18.87 -21.49
CA SER A 132 -18.75 19.39 -22.01
C SER A 132 -18.58 19.20 -23.51
N ASN A 133 -19.59 18.69 -24.23
CA ASN A 133 -19.50 18.33 -25.64
C ASN A 133 -18.30 17.44 -25.99
N GLY A 134 -17.92 16.58 -25.04
CA GLY A 134 -16.79 15.69 -25.17
C GLY A 134 -15.41 16.33 -25.00
N THR A 135 -15.35 17.61 -24.70
CA THR A 135 -14.08 18.29 -24.38
C THR A 135 -13.68 17.90 -22.94
N PRO A 136 -12.54 17.26 -22.72
CA PRO A 136 -12.10 16.94 -21.38
C PRO A 136 -11.90 18.23 -20.56
N PRO A 137 -12.36 18.27 -19.30
CA PRO A 137 -12.22 19.46 -18.45
C PRO A 137 -10.78 19.75 -18.02
N PHE A 138 -9.85 18.88 -18.41
CA PHE A 138 -8.43 18.97 -18.10
C PHE A 138 -7.61 18.97 -19.39
N ASP A 139 -6.58 19.81 -19.41
CA ASP A 139 -5.56 19.77 -20.43
C ASP A 139 -4.84 18.42 -20.37
N GLU A 140 -5.04 17.56 -21.38
CA GLU A 140 -4.38 16.25 -21.46
C GLU A 140 -2.85 16.38 -21.47
N THR A 141 -2.31 17.52 -21.85
CA THR A 141 -0.87 17.78 -21.85
C THR A 141 -0.27 17.81 -20.45
N LEU A 142 -1.09 18.04 -19.41
CA LEU A 142 -0.64 18.00 -18.02
C LEU A 142 -0.49 16.57 -17.48
N ILE A 143 -1.01 15.56 -18.20
CA ILE A 143 -0.98 14.16 -17.75
C ILE A 143 0.19 13.40 -18.36
N ASP A 144 0.67 13.80 -19.54
CA ASP A 144 1.58 13.02 -20.38
C ASP A 144 3.05 13.53 -20.45
N ASN A 145 3.42 14.60 -19.77
CA ASN A 145 4.69 15.33 -20.02
C ASN A 145 5.89 14.96 -19.13
N GLU A 146 5.97 13.74 -18.59
CA GLU A 146 7.25 13.24 -18.11
C GLU A 146 7.68 12.04 -18.95
N GLU A 147 8.25 12.29 -20.11
CA GLU A 147 8.99 11.28 -20.88
C GLU A 147 10.11 10.72 -20.00
N ILE A 148 10.13 9.40 -19.87
CA ILE A 148 11.25 8.71 -19.24
C ILE A 148 12.41 8.80 -20.23
N GLU A 149 13.35 9.71 -20.00
CA GLU A 149 14.67 9.57 -20.58
C GLU A 149 15.28 8.30 -20.01
N ASP A 150 15.47 7.30 -20.87
CA ASP A 150 16.16 6.06 -20.51
C ASP A 150 17.62 6.43 -20.21
N GLU A 151 17.95 6.61 -18.92
CA GLU A 151 19.33 6.63 -18.43
C GLU A 151 19.91 5.19 -18.50
N ASN A 152 19.97 4.65 -19.70
CA ASN A 152 20.79 3.50 -20.07
C ASN A 152 21.63 3.91 -21.28
N GLY A 153 22.54 4.83 -21.04
CA GLY A 153 23.65 5.13 -21.90
C GLY A 153 24.95 4.85 -21.15
N ASP A 154 25.59 3.74 -21.60
CA ASP A 154 26.96 3.28 -21.32
C ASP A 154 27.25 2.70 -19.93
#